data_a0790ca07597e28bd4b7e248e6b73a2d
#
_entry.id   a0790ca07597e28bd4b7e248e6b73a2d
#
_cell.length_a   1.000
_cell.length_b   1.000
_cell.length_c   1.000
_cell.angle_alpha   90.00
_cell.angle_beta   90.00
_cell.angle_gamma   90.00
#
_symmetry.space_group_name_H-M   'P 1'
#
loop_
_entity.id
_entity.type
_entity.pdbx_description
1 polymer ?
#
loop_
_entity_poly.entity_id
_entity_poly.type
_entity_poly.pdbx_seq_one_letter_code
_entity_poly.pdbx_strand_id
1 'polypeptide(L)'
;GMIKLSTRGYNNKTKAYIDFTEGAMAWIKRQRSNRLAAYPIYMPCLEKPRDWISVTDGGFYTKRLRHVKAIKSKDLDYAREVEERKPIAFFQALNSLQDTKWEVNQDILDIAQSCWDRGIEIGCLIDAETLPLPPKPHDIDTNEDARLKYRKEASIIHDQNAHDRAKRFQCLSLLDTALYYKDETFYHVYQADFTGRIYPVAATFNPQGNDLARALHRFAEGKPVKNEKAKDWLGIAGANHWGMSKCSYEERIEWSNTEGAVLANQIATNPESTINLWGKAEEPFQFLAWCFEWHKFMNEGYGYISKHPVLLDGSNNGYQHFAAMTCDDDLAAKVNLINFDGIQDLYDEVRTELIEELAMSDEQIARDWYSDAD
;
A
#
# COMPACT_ATOMS: atom_id res chain seq x y z
N GLY A 1 -33.01 11.87 -15.55
CA GLY A 1 -31.98 11.23 -14.71
C GLY A 1 -30.61 11.84 -14.98
N MET A 2 -29.69 11.69 -14.05
CA MET A 2 -28.31 12.22 -14.17
C MET A 2 -27.39 11.35 -15.04
N ILE A 3 -27.76 10.11 -15.27
CA ILE A 3 -26.97 9.12 -16.05
C ILE A 3 -27.83 8.50 -17.13
N LYS A 4 -27.18 8.12 -18.23
CA LYS A 4 -27.78 7.36 -19.32
C LYS A 4 -26.87 6.18 -19.67
N LEU A 5 -27.48 5.08 -20.06
CA LEU A 5 -26.78 3.93 -20.65
C LEU A 5 -26.50 4.21 -22.12
N SER A 6 -25.26 4.01 -22.53
CA SER A 6 -24.84 4.04 -23.94
C SER A 6 -24.09 2.76 -24.28
N THR A 7 -24.11 2.38 -25.54
CA THR A 7 -23.34 1.24 -26.06
C THR A 7 -22.36 1.73 -27.09
N ARG A 8 -21.11 1.28 -27.00
CA ARG A 8 -20.05 1.61 -27.98
C ARG A 8 -19.41 0.32 -28.47
N GLY A 9 -19.23 0.22 -29.79
CA GLY A 9 -18.48 -0.87 -30.38
C GLY A 9 -16.98 -0.65 -30.24
N TYR A 10 -16.26 -1.64 -29.75
CA TYR A 10 -14.80 -1.65 -29.72
C TYR A 10 -14.29 -3.07 -29.99
N ASN A 11 -13.42 -3.23 -31.00
CA ASN A 11 -12.85 -4.53 -31.44
C ASN A 11 -13.93 -5.62 -31.62
N ASN A 12 -14.94 -5.37 -32.45
CA ASN A 12 -16.07 -6.25 -32.73
C ASN A 12 -16.89 -6.72 -31.51
N LYS A 13 -16.76 -6.05 -30.37
CA LYS A 13 -17.58 -6.31 -29.17
C LYS A 13 -18.33 -5.04 -28.78
N THR A 14 -19.61 -5.17 -28.50
CA THR A 14 -20.42 -4.09 -27.95
C THR A 14 -20.23 -4.04 -26.44
N LYS A 15 -19.77 -2.90 -25.93
CA LYS A 15 -19.68 -2.64 -24.50
C LYS A 15 -20.72 -1.63 -24.07
N ALA A 16 -21.36 -1.88 -22.94
CA ALA A 16 -22.24 -0.91 -22.29
C ALA A 16 -21.43 0.07 -21.46
N TYR A 17 -21.77 1.34 -21.55
CA TYR A 17 -21.16 2.43 -20.79
C TYR A 17 -22.26 3.20 -20.04
N ILE A 18 -21.87 3.77 -18.91
CA ILE A 18 -22.71 4.72 -18.18
C ILE A 18 -22.14 6.11 -18.49
N ASP A 19 -22.91 6.90 -19.22
CA ASP A 19 -22.58 8.28 -19.54
C ASP A 19 -23.39 9.24 -18.66
N PHE A 20 -22.81 10.39 -18.32
CA PHE A 20 -23.55 11.48 -17.68
C PHE A 20 -24.38 12.22 -18.73
N THR A 21 -25.58 12.63 -18.34
CA THR A 21 -26.39 13.56 -19.18
C THR A 21 -25.74 14.93 -19.24
N GLU A 22 -26.06 15.73 -20.25
CA GLU A 22 -25.53 17.10 -20.38
C GLU A 22 -25.81 17.95 -19.13
N GLY A 23 -27.00 17.80 -18.54
CA GLY A 23 -27.35 18.47 -17.29
C GLY A 23 -26.49 18.01 -16.11
N ALA A 24 -26.20 16.72 -16.02
CA ALA A 24 -25.28 16.21 -14.97
C ALA A 24 -23.86 16.70 -15.19
N MET A 25 -23.37 16.72 -16.43
CA MET A 25 -22.05 17.26 -16.76
C MET A 25 -21.96 18.77 -16.46
N ALA A 26 -23.00 19.53 -16.78
CA ALA A 26 -23.06 20.96 -16.45
C ALA A 26 -23.09 21.20 -14.93
N TRP A 27 -23.78 20.35 -14.19
CA TRP A 27 -23.78 20.40 -12.72
C TRP A 27 -22.41 20.04 -12.14
N ILE A 28 -21.78 18.95 -12.59
CA ILE A 28 -20.41 18.54 -12.19
C ILE A 28 -19.41 19.67 -12.47
N LYS A 29 -19.45 20.31 -13.64
CA LYS A 29 -18.58 21.42 -13.99
C LYS A 29 -18.78 22.67 -13.13
N ARG A 30 -19.97 22.88 -12.58
CA ARG A 30 -20.27 23.98 -11.64
C ARG A 30 -19.76 23.70 -10.23
N GLN A 31 -19.61 22.44 -9.86
CA GLN A 31 -19.02 22.07 -8.58
C GLN A 31 -17.50 22.28 -8.70
N ARG A 32 -16.99 23.31 -8.01
CA ARG A 32 -15.56 23.68 -8.02
C ARG A 32 -14.65 22.62 -7.37
N SER A 33 -15.20 21.61 -6.69
CA SER A 33 -14.42 20.55 -6.10
C SER A 33 -14.68 19.22 -6.84
N ASN A 34 -13.66 18.65 -7.42
CA ASN A 34 -13.65 17.27 -7.92
C ASN A 34 -13.79 16.23 -6.77
N ARG A 35 -13.95 16.69 -5.53
CA ARG A 35 -14.02 15.90 -4.30
C ARG A 35 -15.12 14.84 -4.32
N LEU A 36 -16.31 15.15 -4.88
CA LEU A 36 -17.41 14.18 -4.92
C LEU A 36 -17.13 12.92 -5.76
N ALA A 37 -16.28 13.02 -6.78
CA ALA A 37 -15.90 11.88 -7.60
C ALA A 37 -14.82 11.00 -6.96
N ALA A 38 -14.09 11.53 -5.99
CA ALA A 38 -12.99 10.87 -5.30
C ALA A 38 -13.40 10.21 -3.97
N TYR A 39 -14.63 10.41 -3.49
CA TYR A 39 -15.09 9.80 -2.24
C TYR A 39 -15.20 8.29 -2.38
N PRO A 40 -14.47 7.51 -1.55
CA PRO A 40 -14.54 6.06 -1.58
C PRO A 40 -15.93 5.58 -1.11
N ILE A 41 -16.42 4.49 -1.73
CA ILE A 41 -17.70 3.88 -1.35
C ILE A 41 -17.60 3.23 0.02
N TYR A 42 -16.46 2.61 0.29
CA TYR A 42 -16.18 1.90 1.54
C TYR A 42 -15.26 2.75 2.41
N MET A 43 -15.79 3.21 3.51
CA MET A 43 -15.11 4.05 4.50
C MET A 43 -14.89 3.24 5.78
N PRO A 44 -13.89 3.58 6.61
CA PRO A 44 -13.82 3.09 7.98
C PRO A 44 -15.09 3.35 8.77
N CYS A 45 -15.35 2.54 9.78
CA CYS A 45 -16.50 2.68 10.68
C CYS A 45 -16.11 3.49 11.91
N LEU A 46 -16.98 4.42 12.37
CA LEU A 46 -16.79 5.13 13.64
C LEU A 46 -17.07 4.26 14.85
N GLU A 47 -17.86 3.21 14.66
CA GLU A 47 -18.12 2.18 15.68
C GLU A 47 -17.51 0.85 15.24
N LYS A 48 -17.22 -0.05 16.23
CA LYS A 48 -16.77 -1.41 15.93
C LYS A 48 -17.72 -2.05 14.92
N PRO A 49 -17.22 -2.60 13.79
CA PRO A 49 -18.05 -3.33 12.84
C PRO A 49 -18.80 -4.49 13.51
N ARG A 50 -19.92 -4.89 12.91
CA ARG A 50 -20.63 -6.10 13.34
C ARG A 50 -19.73 -7.32 13.16
N ASP A 51 -19.69 -8.19 14.17
CA ASP A 51 -18.95 -9.43 14.07
C ASP A 51 -19.47 -10.29 12.92
N TRP A 52 -18.58 -10.88 12.16
CA TRP A 52 -18.92 -11.90 11.19
C TRP A 52 -19.36 -13.17 11.92
N ILE A 53 -20.63 -13.54 11.77
CA ILE A 53 -21.21 -14.78 12.30
C ILE A 53 -21.46 -15.79 11.19
N SER A 54 -21.46 -15.34 9.94
CA SER A 54 -21.58 -16.14 8.73
C SER A 54 -20.90 -15.41 7.55
N VAL A 55 -20.83 -16.05 6.39
CA VAL A 55 -20.26 -15.45 5.18
C VAL A 55 -20.99 -14.17 4.76
N THR A 56 -22.27 -14.07 5.06
CA THR A 56 -23.15 -12.97 4.60
C THR A 56 -23.65 -12.06 5.73
N ASP A 57 -23.41 -12.40 6.99
CA ASP A 57 -23.89 -11.61 8.13
C ASP A 57 -22.73 -11.13 9.00
N GLY A 58 -22.50 -9.82 9.00
CA GLY A 58 -21.44 -9.11 9.70
C GLY A 58 -21.04 -7.81 9.00
N GLY A 59 -19.90 -7.27 9.38
CA GLY A 59 -19.30 -6.08 8.76
C GLY A 59 -20.11 -4.79 8.96
N PHE A 60 -20.44 -4.10 7.89
CA PHE A 60 -21.07 -2.78 7.94
C PHE A 60 -22.48 -2.77 8.51
N TYR A 61 -22.82 -1.74 9.31
CA TYR A 61 -24.18 -1.48 9.78
C TYR A 61 -25.08 -0.95 8.66
N THR A 62 -24.55 -0.17 7.74
CA THR A 62 -25.29 0.49 6.66
C THR A 62 -25.88 -0.53 5.69
N LYS A 63 -27.21 -0.54 5.52
CA LYS A 63 -27.93 -1.50 4.65
C LYS A 63 -27.37 -1.55 3.20
N ARG A 64 -26.95 -0.40 2.65
CA ARG A 64 -26.38 -0.32 1.28
C ARG A 64 -25.06 -1.08 1.13
N LEU A 65 -24.32 -1.30 2.24
CA LEU A 65 -23.02 -1.99 2.26
C LEU A 65 -23.11 -3.44 2.77
N ARG A 66 -24.29 -3.92 3.10
CA ARG A 66 -24.51 -5.31 3.55
C ARG A 66 -24.29 -6.37 2.46
N HIS A 67 -24.07 -5.97 1.21
CA HIS A 67 -23.66 -6.89 0.16
C HIS A 67 -22.19 -7.31 0.26
N VAL A 68 -21.38 -6.62 1.09
CA VAL A 68 -20.02 -7.05 1.42
C VAL A 68 -20.13 -8.36 2.23
N LYS A 69 -19.32 -9.34 1.87
CA LYS A 69 -19.28 -10.66 2.47
C LYS A 69 -17.95 -10.85 3.21
N ALA A 70 -17.93 -11.78 4.18
CA ALA A 70 -16.70 -12.17 4.85
C ALA A 70 -15.64 -12.74 3.89
N ILE A 71 -16.08 -13.29 2.75
CA ILE A 71 -15.20 -13.80 1.68
C ILE A 71 -15.53 -13.10 0.37
N LYS A 72 -14.51 -12.52 -0.24
CA LYS A 72 -14.58 -11.90 -1.57
C LYS A 72 -14.44 -12.97 -2.65
N SER A 73 -15.52 -13.65 -2.96
CA SER A 73 -15.60 -14.63 -4.04
C SER A 73 -16.83 -14.41 -4.89
N LYS A 74 -16.72 -14.69 -6.20
CA LYS A 74 -17.86 -14.76 -7.14
C LYS A 74 -18.44 -16.17 -7.19
N ASP A 75 -17.72 -17.16 -6.70
CA ASP A 75 -18.15 -18.54 -6.62
C ASP A 75 -19.13 -18.71 -5.47
N LEU A 76 -20.37 -19.00 -5.82
CA LEU A 76 -21.46 -19.18 -4.85
C LEU A 76 -21.42 -20.56 -4.16
N ASP A 77 -20.84 -21.55 -4.83
CA ASP A 77 -20.75 -22.91 -4.29
C ASP A 77 -19.66 -22.95 -3.23
N TYR A 78 -18.52 -22.32 -3.49
CA TYR A 78 -17.47 -22.11 -2.47
C TYR A 78 -18.01 -21.34 -1.26
N ALA A 79 -18.74 -20.26 -1.47
CA ALA A 79 -19.30 -19.48 -0.37
C ALA A 79 -20.29 -20.31 0.46
N ARG A 80 -21.11 -21.20 -0.16
CA ARG A 80 -22.00 -22.14 0.52
C ARG A 80 -21.22 -23.20 1.33
N GLU A 81 -20.18 -23.77 0.75
CA GLU A 81 -19.34 -24.76 1.43
C GLU A 81 -18.72 -24.17 2.70
N VAL A 82 -18.21 -22.94 2.66
CA VAL A 82 -17.69 -22.25 3.85
C VAL A 82 -18.80 -22.00 4.88
N GLU A 83 -20.00 -21.62 4.44
CA GLU A 83 -21.13 -21.41 5.32
C GLU A 83 -21.56 -22.71 6.03
N GLU A 84 -21.54 -23.84 5.33
CA GLU A 84 -21.87 -25.17 5.89
C GLU A 84 -20.81 -25.65 6.90
N ARG A 85 -19.52 -25.44 6.59
CA ARG A 85 -18.39 -25.84 7.46
C ARG A 85 -18.26 -24.99 8.70
N LYS A 86 -18.77 -23.75 8.71
CA LYS A 86 -18.71 -22.78 9.82
C LYS A 86 -17.33 -22.72 10.48
N PRO A 87 -16.27 -22.34 9.77
CA PRO A 87 -14.91 -22.33 10.32
C PRO A 87 -14.76 -21.24 11.39
N ILE A 88 -14.92 -21.61 12.65
CA ILE A 88 -14.95 -20.69 13.79
C ILE A 88 -13.69 -19.84 13.85
N ALA A 89 -12.52 -20.46 13.67
CA ALA A 89 -11.23 -19.75 13.71
C ALA A 89 -11.11 -18.64 12.63
N PHE A 90 -11.70 -18.86 11.45
CA PHE A 90 -11.73 -17.87 10.37
C PHE A 90 -12.54 -16.62 10.77
N PHE A 91 -13.76 -16.81 11.28
CA PHE A 91 -14.58 -15.68 11.73
C PHE A 91 -13.96 -14.98 12.95
N GLN A 92 -13.37 -15.73 13.87
CA GLN A 92 -12.65 -15.15 15.02
C GLN A 92 -11.47 -14.29 14.56
N ALA A 93 -10.70 -14.73 13.56
CA ALA A 93 -9.57 -13.95 13.01
C ALA A 93 -10.06 -12.62 12.39
N LEU A 94 -11.11 -12.66 11.56
CA LEU A 94 -11.71 -11.44 11.00
C LEU A 94 -12.21 -10.49 12.10
N ASN A 95 -12.93 -11.03 13.09
CA ASN A 95 -13.50 -10.24 14.18
C ASN A 95 -12.41 -9.62 15.07
N SER A 96 -11.34 -10.37 15.34
CA SER A 96 -10.19 -9.83 16.11
C SER A 96 -9.52 -8.64 15.40
N LEU A 97 -9.43 -8.70 14.06
CA LEU A 97 -8.92 -7.56 13.30
C LEU A 97 -9.90 -6.38 13.33
N GLN A 98 -11.22 -6.64 13.28
CA GLN A 98 -12.28 -5.62 13.39
C GLN A 98 -12.35 -4.98 14.77
N ASP A 99 -11.84 -5.62 15.80
CA ASP A 99 -11.74 -5.07 17.17
C ASP A 99 -10.64 -4.01 17.30
N THR A 100 -9.70 -3.96 16.34
CA THR A 100 -8.59 -3.02 16.38
C THR A 100 -9.08 -1.60 16.13
N LYS A 101 -8.88 -0.74 17.12
CA LYS A 101 -9.24 0.67 17.09
C LYS A 101 -8.09 1.51 16.58
N TRP A 102 -8.35 2.30 15.57
CA TRP A 102 -7.38 3.15 14.90
C TRP A 102 -7.65 4.64 15.14
N GLU A 103 -6.63 5.46 14.99
CA GLU A 103 -6.72 6.92 14.89
C GLU A 103 -5.77 7.42 13.81
N VAL A 104 -6.02 8.63 13.32
CA VAL A 104 -5.14 9.27 12.34
C VAL A 104 -3.88 9.76 13.04
N ASN A 105 -2.73 9.49 12.45
CA ASN A 105 -1.48 10.11 12.83
C ASN A 105 -1.45 11.56 12.33
N GLN A 106 -1.83 12.50 13.21
CA GLN A 106 -1.97 13.91 12.86
C GLN A 106 -0.64 14.55 12.47
N ASP A 107 0.46 14.15 13.12
CA ASP A 107 1.80 14.65 12.79
C ASP A 107 2.14 14.35 11.31
N ILE A 108 1.80 13.16 10.85
CA ILE A 108 2.00 12.75 9.44
C ILE A 108 1.01 13.44 8.51
N LEU A 109 -0.26 13.58 8.91
CA LEU A 109 -1.27 14.25 8.10
C LEU A 109 -0.88 15.71 7.80
N ASP A 110 -0.41 16.44 8.81
CA ASP A 110 -0.02 17.84 8.68
C ASP A 110 1.18 18.00 7.72
N ILE A 111 2.20 17.14 7.84
CA ILE A 111 3.35 17.15 6.93
C ILE A 111 2.96 16.73 5.51
N ALA A 112 2.15 15.69 5.36
CA ALA A 112 1.71 15.24 4.05
C ALA A 112 0.84 16.32 3.34
N GLN A 113 -0.02 17.03 4.09
CA GLN A 113 -0.80 18.14 3.57
C GLN A 113 0.11 19.31 3.15
N SER A 114 1.10 19.67 3.99
CA SER A 114 2.11 20.69 3.65
C SER A 114 2.88 20.35 2.36
N CYS A 115 3.33 19.09 2.22
CA CYS A 115 3.99 18.61 1.01
C CYS A 115 3.06 18.69 -0.21
N TRP A 116 1.80 18.28 -0.06
CA TRP A 116 0.80 18.34 -1.12
C TRP A 116 0.54 19.77 -1.60
N ASP A 117 0.33 20.70 -0.67
CA ASP A 117 0.01 22.11 -0.97
C ASP A 117 1.21 22.83 -1.63
N ARG A 118 2.42 22.40 -1.34
CA ARG A 118 3.66 22.93 -1.92
C ARG A 118 4.10 22.22 -3.20
N GLY A 119 3.40 21.18 -3.65
CA GLY A 119 3.75 20.40 -4.83
C GLY A 119 5.05 19.61 -4.66
N ILE A 120 5.38 19.16 -3.45
CA ILE A 120 6.59 18.36 -3.19
C ILE A 120 6.32 16.91 -3.55
N GLU A 121 7.10 16.38 -4.47
CA GLU A 121 7.06 14.96 -4.85
C GLU A 121 7.80 14.11 -3.81
N ILE A 122 7.07 13.22 -3.14
CA ILE A 122 7.63 12.26 -2.20
C ILE A 122 6.69 11.07 -1.99
N GLY A 123 7.20 9.87 -2.07
CA GLY A 123 6.41 8.64 -1.93
C GLY A 123 5.27 8.58 -2.96
N CYS A 124 4.03 8.61 -2.49
CA CYS A 124 2.86 8.61 -3.38
C CYS A 124 2.39 10.02 -3.79
N LEU A 125 2.96 11.07 -3.22
CA LEU A 125 2.64 12.45 -3.61
C LEU A 125 3.33 12.78 -4.93
N ILE A 126 2.54 13.04 -5.97
CA ILE A 126 3.00 13.32 -7.33
C ILE A 126 2.57 14.73 -7.73
N ASP A 127 3.45 15.47 -8.40
CA ASP A 127 3.16 16.82 -8.88
C ASP A 127 1.97 16.86 -9.86
N ALA A 128 1.41 18.06 -9.98
CA ALA A 128 0.29 18.36 -10.89
C ALA A 128 0.72 18.49 -12.35
N GLU A 129 2.00 18.65 -12.62
CA GLU A 129 2.51 18.85 -13.97
C GLU A 129 2.26 17.63 -14.86
N THR A 130 1.81 17.89 -16.07
CA THR A 130 1.63 16.86 -17.09
C THR A 130 2.83 16.87 -18.02
N LEU A 131 3.35 15.71 -18.34
CA LEU A 131 4.41 15.56 -19.32
C LEU A 131 3.97 16.14 -20.67
N PRO A 132 4.77 16.99 -21.33
CA PRO A 132 4.45 17.53 -22.63
C PRO A 132 4.47 16.44 -23.70
N LEU A 133 3.57 16.53 -24.67
CA LEU A 133 3.58 15.63 -25.81
C LEU A 133 4.81 15.88 -26.68
N PRO A 134 5.33 14.88 -27.39
CA PRO A 134 6.44 15.04 -28.30
C PRO A 134 6.06 16.04 -29.41
N PRO A 135 7.04 16.78 -29.97
CA PRO A 135 6.76 17.69 -31.05
C PRO A 135 6.24 16.93 -32.28
N LYS A 136 5.18 17.43 -32.90
CA LYS A 136 4.63 16.82 -34.11
C LYS A 136 5.66 16.96 -35.26
N PRO A 137 6.01 15.87 -35.95
CA PRO A 137 6.82 15.91 -37.16
C PRO A 137 6.17 16.79 -38.24
N HIS A 138 6.96 17.52 -38.98
CA HIS A 138 6.46 18.42 -40.05
C HIS A 138 5.79 17.64 -41.19
N ASP A 139 6.19 16.40 -41.41
CA ASP A 139 5.73 15.51 -42.46
C ASP A 139 4.66 14.50 -41.99
N ILE A 140 4.07 14.70 -40.81
CA ILE A 140 3.14 13.75 -40.14
C ILE A 140 1.93 13.38 -41.03
N ASP A 141 1.49 14.28 -41.92
CA ASP A 141 0.33 14.06 -42.76
C ASP A 141 0.67 13.30 -44.06
N THR A 142 1.94 13.29 -44.46
CA THR A 142 2.40 12.67 -45.71
C THR A 142 3.30 11.45 -45.50
N ASN A 143 3.93 11.33 -44.33
CA ASN A 143 4.84 10.25 -43.96
C ASN A 143 4.20 9.33 -42.92
N GLU A 144 3.86 8.11 -43.35
CA GLU A 144 3.19 7.14 -42.47
C GLU A 144 4.08 6.63 -41.32
N ASP A 145 5.36 6.45 -41.57
CA ASP A 145 6.33 6.01 -40.55
C ASP A 145 6.50 7.09 -39.47
N ALA A 146 6.65 8.36 -39.86
CA ALA A 146 6.73 9.48 -38.93
C ALA A 146 5.44 9.59 -38.09
N ARG A 147 4.27 9.36 -38.72
CA ARG A 147 2.98 9.32 -38.03
C ARG A 147 2.86 8.18 -37.03
N LEU A 148 3.30 6.98 -37.39
CA LEU A 148 3.28 5.81 -36.52
C LEU A 148 4.23 6.00 -35.33
N LYS A 149 5.44 6.49 -35.57
CA LYS A 149 6.42 6.80 -34.51
C LYS A 149 5.86 7.84 -33.53
N TYR A 150 5.35 8.96 -34.03
CA TYR A 150 4.73 9.98 -33.20
C TYR A 150 3.57 9.44 -32.35
N ARG A 151 2.67 8.63 -32.96
CA ARG A 151 1.56 8.03 -32.23
C ARG A 151 2.01 7.11 -31.11
N LYS A 152 3.07 6.32 -31.34
CA LYS A 152 3.65 5.45 -30.31
C LYS A 152 4.21 6.27 -29.15
N GLU A 153 5.02 7.28 -29.42
CA GLU A 153 5.61 8.14 -28.43
C GLU A 153 4.55 8.96 -27.65
N ALA A 154 3.58 9.54 -28.38
CA ALA A 154 2.48 10.27 -27.76
C ALA A 154 1.58 9.35 -26.89
N SER A 155 1.37 8.10 -27.27
CA SER A 155 0.61 7.13 -26.47
C SER A 155 1.29 6.85 -25.14
N ILE A 156 2.59 6.66 -25.13
CA ILE A 156 3.37 6.44 -23.90
C ILE A 156 3.19 7.62 -22.93
N ILE A 157 3.31 8.85 -23.44
CA ILE A 157 3.13 10.05 -22.60
C ILE A 157 1.68 10.19 -22.13
N HIS A 158 0.69 9.89 -22.99
CA HIS A 158 -0.72 9.90 -22.57
C HIS A 158 -1.01 8.88 -21.47
N ASP A 159 -0.45 7.67 -21.59
CA ASP A 159 -0.62 6.61 -20.60
C ASP A 159 0.06 7.00 -19.28
N GLN A 160 1.27 7.58 -19.33
CA GLN A 160 1.95 8.08 -18.14
C GLN A 160 1.16 9.20 -17.47
N ASN A 161 0.72 10.22 -18.21
CA ASN A 161 -0.13 11.30 -17.68
C ASN A 161 -1.45 10.80 -17.09
N ALA A 162 -2.03 9.75 -17.67
CA ALA A 162 -3.24 9.14 -17.13
C ALA A 162 -2.97 8.39 -15.83
N HIS A 163 -1.84 7.69 -15.75
CA HIS A 163 -1.39 7.00 -14.56
C HIS A 163 -1.11 7.97 -13.40
N ASP A 164 -0.36 9.03 -13.66
CA ASP A 164 -0.01 10.04 -12.66
C ASP A 164 -1.26 10.77 -12.15
N ARG A 165 -2.19 11.07 -13.05
CA ARG A 165 -3.50 11.62 -12.67
C ARG A 165 -4.28 10.65 -11.76
N ALA A 166 -4.27 9.36 -12.05
CA ALA A 166 -4.94 8.36 -11.22
C ALA A 166 -4.31 8.26 -9.83
N LYS A 167 -2.97 8.23 -9.74
CA LYS A 167 -2.24 8.26 -8.47
C LYS A 167 -2.56 9.54 -7.68
N ARG A 168 -2.57 10.69 -8.33
CA ARG A 168 -2.94 11.96 -7.71
C ARG A 168 -4.35 11.94 -7.10
N PHE A 169 -5.33 11.36 -7.82
CA PHE A 169 -6.68 11.18 -7.29
C PHE A 169 -6.72 10.25 -6.08
N GLN A 170 -5.93 9.19 -6.09
CA GLN A 170 -5.82 8.29 -4.95
C GLN A 170 -5.22 9.00 -3.73
N CYS A 171 -4.15 9.77 -3.89
CA CYS A 171 -3.56 10.58 -2.82
C CYS A 171 -4.55 11.62 -2.28
N LEU A 172 -5.24 12.36 -3.15
CA LEU A 172 -6.25 13.32 -2.72
C LEU A 172 -7.37 12.66 -1.92
N SER A 173 -7.88 11.52 -2.40
CA SER A 173 -8.89 10.74 -1.69
C SER A 173 -8.39 10.23 -0.33
N LEU A 174 -7.12 9.85 -0.25
CA LEU A 174 -6.47 9.42 0.98
C LEU A 174 -6.39 10.56 1.99
N LEU A 175 -5.86 11.73 1.59
CA LEU A 175 -5.72 12.91 2.45
C LEU A 175 -7.09 13.46 2.89
N ASP A 176 -8.06 13.57 1.98
CA ASP A 176 -9.42 14.02 2.31
C ASP A 176 -10.10 13.04 3.30
N THR A 177 -9.87 11.73 3.16
CA THR A 177 -10.41 10.74 4.09
C THR A 177 -9.72 10.83 5.44
N ALA A 178 -8.39 10.94 5.48
CA ALA A 178 -7.65 11.13 6.73
C ALA A 178 -8.09 12.40 7.46
N LEU A 179 -8.28 13.51 6.73
CA LEU A 179 -8.79 14.77 7.30
C LEU A 179 -10.20 14.62 7.88
N TYR A 180 -11.06 13.82 7.26
CA TYR A 180 -12.40 13.54 7.77
C TYR A 180 -12.37 12.80 9.11
N TYR A 181 -11.43 11.88 9.29
CA TYR A 181 -11.27 11.09 10.52
C TYR A 181 -10.25 11.65 11.53
N LYS A 182 -9.71 12.84 11.30
CA LYS A 182 -8.56 13.33 12.05
C LYS A 182 -8.78 13.41 13.58
N ASP A 183 -10.00 13.73 14.00
CA ASP A 183 -10.37 13.90 15.42
C ASP A 183 -11.20 12.71 15.94
N GLU A 184 -11.31 11.64 15.15
CA GLU A 184 -12.14 10.48 15.44
C GLU A 184 -11.29 9.22 15.60
N THR A 185 -11.80 8.27 16.36
CA THR A 185 -11.31 6.91 16.32
C THR A 185 -12.19 6.06 15.41
N PHE A 186 -11.60 5.11 14.71
CA PHE A 186 -12.30 4.34 13.70
C PHE A 186 -11.85 2.89 13.64
N TYR A 187 -12.59 2.08 12.90
CA TYR A 187 -12.36 0.65 12.71
C TYR A 187 -12.47 0.30 11.23
N HIS A 188 -11.80 -0.78 10.83
CA HIS A 188 -11.92 -1.31 9.49
C HIS A 188 -12.77 -2.57 9.46
N VAL A 189 -13.63 -2.70 8.44
CA VAL A 189 -14.25 -3.97 8.10
C VAL A 189 -13.26 -4.79 7.31
N TYR A 190 -13.05 -6.04 7.70
CA TYR A 190 -12.15 -6.98 7.03
C TYR A 190 -12.91 -8.09 6.32
N GLN A 191 -12.36 -8.54 5.21
CA GLN A 191 -12.84 -9.68 4.43
C GLN A 191 -11.65 -10.50 3.95
N ALA A 192 -11.84 -11.80 3.73
CA ALA A 192 -10.83 -12.63 3.07
C ALA A 192 -11.08 -12.70 1.57
N ASP A 193 -10.04 -12.94 0.78
CA ASP A 193 -10.18 -13.42 -0.58
C ASP A 193 -10.33 -14.96 -0.62
N PHE A 194 -10.48 -15.50 -1.82
CA PHE A 194 -10.63 -16.97 -1.99
C PHE A 194 -9.34 -17.75 -1.68
N THR A 195 -8.18 -17.08 -1.57
CA THR A 195 -6.91 -17.68 -1.17
C THR A 195 -6.72 -17.71 0.35
N GLY A 196 -7.64 -17.12 1.12
CA GLY A 196 -7.58 -17.00 2.57
C GLY A 196 -6.81 -15.80 3.09
N ARG A 197 -6.31 -14.92 2.22
CA ARG A 197 -5.68 -13.66 2.63
C ARG A 197 -6.72 -12.65 3.07
N ILE A 198 -6.45 -11.94 4.17
CA ILE A 198 -7.38 -10.99 4.77
C ILE A 198 -7.01 -9.56 4.39
N TYR A 199 -8.00 -8.80 3.95
CA TYR A 199 -7.86 -7.41 3.53
C TYR A 199 -8.95 -6.53 4.14
N PRO A 200 -8.63 -5.25 4.46
CA PRO A 200 -9.66 -4.28 4.76
C PRO A 200 -10.50 -3.99 3.51
N VAL A 201 -11.78 -3.75 3.72
CA VAL A 201 -12.73 -3.45 2.62
C VAL A 201 -12.48 -2.04 2.05
N ALA A 202 -12.06 -1.10 2.90
CA ALA A 202 -11.68 0.25 2.47
C ALA A 202 -10.45 0.19 1.55
N ALA A 203 -10.56 0.74 0.33
CA ALA A 203 -9.55 0.56 -0.71
C ALA A 203 -8.34 1.50 -0.57
N THR A 204 -8.57 2.75 -0.18
CA THR A 204 -7.55 3.82 -0.19
C THR A 204 -6.98 4.09 1.20
N PHE A 205 -7.85 4.41 2.15
CA PHE A 205 -7.46 4.70 3.53
C PHE A 205 -7.59 3.44 4.38
N ASN A 206 -6.48 2.70 4.48
CA ASN A 206 -6.42 1.44 5.22
C ASN A 206 -4.98 1.09 5.64
N PRO A 207 -4.78 0.26 6.69
CA PRO A 207 -3.47 -0.08 7.23
C PRO A 207 -2.64 -1.05 6.37
N GLN A 208 -3.15 -1.51 5.23
CA GLN A 208 -2.45 -2.35 4.24
C GLN A 208 -2.26 -1.61 2.90
N GLY A 209 -2.48 -0.29 2.89
CA GLY A 209 -2.33 0.56 1.72
C GLY A 209 -0.88 0.87 1.38
N ASN A 210 -0.67 1.95 0.62
CA ASN A 210 0.66 2.47 0.32
C ASN A 210 1.34 3.05 1.57
N ASP A 211 2.59 3.46 1.44
CA ASP A 211 3.41 4.03 2.51
C ASP A 211 2.67 5.14 3.30
N LEU A 212 2.13 6.15 2.63
CA LEU A 212 1.40 7.23 3.29
C LEU A 212 0.13 6.72 4.00
N ALA A 213 -0.62 5.81 3.37
CA ALA A 213 -1.82 5.26 4.00
C ALA A 213 -1.48 4.52 5.30
N ARG A 214 -0.40 3.72 5.30
CA ARG A 214 0.09 3.03 6.49
C ARG A 214 0.59 4.00 7.55
N ALA A 215 1.36 5.02 7.17
CA ALA A 215 1.88 6.04 8.08
C ALA A 215 0.78 6.89 8.74
N LEU A 216 -0.35 7.10 8.07
CA LEU A 216 -1.51 7.80 8.61
C LEU A 216 -2.30 6.98 9.64
N HIS A 217 -2.06 5.66 9.75
CA HIS A 217 -2.70 4.80 10.72
C HIS A 217 -1.81 4.59 11.94
N ARG A 218 -2.33 4.89 13.12
CA ARG A 218 -1.72 4.47 14.38
C ARG A 218 -2.77 3.86 15.29
N PHE A 219 -2.36 3.01 16.21
CA PHE A 219 -3.29 2.42 17.18
C PHE A 219 -3.87 3.51 18.08
N ALA A 220 -5.20 3.52 18.27
CA ALA A 220 -5.83 4.43 19.23
C ALA A 220 -5.38 4.13 20.66
N GLU A 221 -5.16 2.85 20.97
CA GLU A 221 -4.65 2.37 22.24
C GLU A 221 -3.20 1.95 22.08
N GLY A 222 -2.29 2.75 22.65
CA GLY A 222 -0.87 2.46 22.62
C GLY A 222 -0.44 1.39 23.62
N LYS A 223 0.79 0.93 23.48
CA LYS A 223 1.42 -0.01 24.42
C LYS A 223 2.70 0.60 24.99
N PRO A 224 2.99 0.39 26.27
CA PRO A 224 4.22 0.93 26.87
C PRO A 224 5.45 0.18 26.36
N VAL A 225 6.48 0.93 25.98
CA VAL A 225 7.83 0.40 25.73
C VAL A 225 8.46 0.08 27.09
N LYS A 226 8.28 -1.17 27.54
CA LYS A 226 8.58 -1.57 28.93
C LYS A 226 10.03 -1.95 29.18
N ASN A 227 10.72 -2.45 28.19
CA ASN A 227 12.04 -3.07 28.33
C ASN A 227 12.83 -2.99 27.03
N GLU A 228 14.09 -3.43 27.06
CA GLU A 228 14.99 -3.44 25.91
C GLU A 228 14.38 -4.18 24.71
N LYS A 229 13.78 -5.35 24.91
CA LYS A 229 13.15 -6.10 23.82
C LYS A 229 12.04 -5.32 23.12
N ALA A 230 11.24 -4.54 23.84
CA ALA A 230 10.20 -3.71 23.23
C ALA A 230 10.81 -2.53 22.46
N LYS A 231 11.90 -1.93 22.99
CA LYS A 231 12.69 -0.92 22.30
C LYS A 231 13.32 -1.48 21.02
N ASP A 232 13.90 -2.68 21.09
CA ASP A 232 14.53 -3.34 19.92
C ASP A 232 13.52 -3.51 18.77
N TRP A 233 12.32 -3.98 19.06
CA TRP A 233 11.27 -4.10 18.04
C TRP A 233 10.86 -2.76 17.44
N LEU A 234 10.79 -1.70 18.25
CA LEU A 234 10.55 -0.36 17.73
C LEU A 234 11.72 0.13 16.86
N GLY A 235 12.97 -0.18 17.25
CA GLY A 235 14.17 0.12 16.47
C GLY A 235 14.23 -0.63 15.14
N ILE A 236 13.92 -1.94 15.15
CA ILE A 236 13.82 -2.79 13.94
C ILE A 236 12.79 -2.23 12.96
N ALA A 237 11.64 -1.74 13.45
CA ALA A 237 10.64 -1.13 12.59
C ALA A 237 11.19 0.08 11.81
N GLY A 238 11.94 0.96 12.48
CA GLY A 238 12.57 2.11 11.82
C GLY A 238 13.61 1.72 10.79
N ALA A 239 14.46 0.75 11.12
CA ALA A 239 15.45 0.23 10.19
C ALA A 239 14.80 -0.41 8.94
N ASN A 240 13.68 -1.12 9.12
CA ASN A 240 12.91 -1.68 8.00
C ASN A 240 12.35 -0.58 7.09
N HIS A 241 11.75 0.47 7.66
CA HIS A 241 11.23 1.61 6.87
C HIS A 241 12.33 2.40 6.16
N TRP A 242 13.54 2.42 6.74
CA TRP A 242 14.70 3.02 6.09
C TRP A 242 15.18 2.25 4.86
N GLY A 243 15.00 0.91 4.83
CA GLY A 243 15.42 0.04 3.73
C GLY A 243 16.39 -1.07 4.17
N MET A 244 16.57 -1.28 5.47
CA MET A 244 17.48 -2.31 6.00
C MET A 244 16.80 -3.68 6.21
N SER A 245 15.72 -3.96 5.50
CA SER A 245 14.91 -5.17 5.70
C SER A 245 15.67 -6.49 5.44
N LYS A 246 16.82 -6.42 4.75
CA LYS A 246 17.69 -7.56 4.45
C LYS A 246 18.84 -7.75 5.45
N CYS A 247 19.09 -6.78 6.32
CA CYS A 247 20.11 -6.88 7.38
C CYS A 247 19.64 -7.78 8.52
N SER A 248 20.57 -8.27 9.35
CA SER A 248 20.27 -9.01 10.57
C SER A 248 19.48 -8.15 11.59
N TYR A 249 18.85 -8.78 12.56
CA TYR A 249 18.16 -8.02 13.62
C TYR A 249 19.15 -7.20 14.46
N GLU A 250 20.33 -7.74 14.72
CA GLU A 250 21.41 -7.10 15.46
C GLU A 250 21.86 -5.81 14.75
N GLU A 251 22.12 -5.86 13.47
CA GLU A 251 22.49 -4.69 12.66
C GLU A 251 21.39 -3.61 12.65
N ARG A 252 20.12 -4.01 12.54
CA ARG A 252 18.98 -3.07 12.59
C ARG A 252 18.86 -2.40 13.96
N ILE A 253 19.06 -3.15 15.05
CA ILE A 253 19.06 -2.65 16.42
C ILE A 253 20.22 -1.69 16.62
N GLU A 254 21.44 -2.05 16.20
CA GLU A 254 22.61 -1.19 16.29
C GLU A 254 22.40 0.12 15.53
N TRP A 255 21.95 0.03 14.28
CA TRP A 255 21.65 1.20 13.47
C TRP A 255 20.60 2.11 14.13
N SER A 256 19.51 1.55 14.65
CA SER A 256 18.47 2.35 15.32
C SER A 256 18.95 3.07 16.57
N ASN A 257 19.93 2.51 17.27
CA ASN A 257 20.54 3.10 18.48
C ASN A 257 21.66 4.11 18.15
N THR A 258 22.17 4.13 16.94
CA THR A 258 23.29 4.99 16.49
C THR A 258 22.85 5.98 15.42
N GLU A 259 23.05 5.67 14.15
CA GLU A 259 22.74 6.56 13.03
C GLU A 259 21.23 6.88 12.95
N GLY A 260 20.40 5.88 13.14
CA GLY A 260 18.94 6.02 13.12
C GLY A 260 18.43 6.96 14.22
N ALA A 261 19.02 6.91 15.43
CA ALA A 261 18.67 7.81 16.52
C ALA A 261 19.02 9.27 16.19
N VAL A 262 20.18 9.51 15.57
CA VAL A 262 20.62 10.85 15.15
C VAL A 262 19.69 11.39 14.07
N LEU A 263 19.37 10.57 13.06
CA LEU A 263 18.44 10.93 11.99
C LEU A 263 17.05 11.23 12.56
N ALA A 264 16.52 10.37 13.41
CA ALA A 264 15.21 10.54 14.01
C ALA A 264 15.10 11.84 14.81
N ASN A 265 16.12 12.16 15.60
CA ASN A 265 16.14 13.42 16.38
C ASN A 265 16.16 14.65 15.45
N GLN A 266 16.99 14.63 14.40
CA GLN A 266 17.09 15.74 13.44
C GLN A 266 15.79 15.93 12.66
N ILE A 267 15.18 14.83 12.18
CA ILE A 267 13.96 14.83 11.39
C ILE A 267 12.77 15.25 12.25
N ALA A 268 12.60 14.66 13.43
CA ALA A 268 11.47 14.97 14.31
C ALA A 268 11.47 16.43 14.78
N THR A 269 12.65 17.05 14.92
CA THR A 269 12.76 18.47 15.31
C THR A 269 12.35 19.41 14.18
N ASN A 270 12.67 19.08 12.92
CA ASN A 270 12.41 19.93 11.76
C ASN A 270 12.00 19.11 10.53
N PRO A 271 10.83 18.47 10.53
CA PRO A 271 10.44 17.51 9.48
C PRO A 271 10.34 18.15 8.08
N GLU A 272 9.86 19.39 7.97
CA GLU A 272 9.71 20.07 6.67
C GLU A 272 11.05 20.49 6.04
N SER A 273 12.03 20.86 6.84
CA SER A 273 13.37 21.25 6.34
C SER A 273 14.27 20.06 6.05
N THR A 274 13.90 18.86 6.54
CA THR A 274 14.66 17.62 6.41
C THR A 274 14.02 16.61 5.45
N ILE A 275 13.12 17.06 4.56
CA ILE A 275 12.47 16.21 3.54
C ILE A 275 13.51 15.45 2.71
N ASN A 276 14.63 16.08 2.37
CA ASN A 276 15.74 15.49 1.64
C ASN A 276 16.47 14.36 2.42
N LEU A 277 16.24 14.23 3.72
CA LEU A 277 16.77 13.14 4.54
C LEU A 277 15.78 11.98 4.60
N TRP A 278 14.58 12.20 5.16
CA TRP A 278 13.62 11.13 5.30
C TRP A 278 12.99 10.67 3.98
N GLY A 279 12.99 11.53 2.96
CA GLY A 279 12.56 11.17 1.60
C GLY A 279 13.47 10.15 0.89
N LYS A 280 14.64 9.84 1.44
CA LYS A 280 15.53 8.78 0.92
C LYS A 280 15.17 7.39 1.45
N ALA A 281 14.35 7.31 2.48
CA ALA A 281 13.91 6.04 3.03
C ALA A 281 13.10 5.25 2.00
N GLU A 282 13.13 3.93 2.06
CA GLU A 282 12.34 3.05 1.20
C GLU A 282 10.83 3.32 1.39
N GLU A 283 10.42 3.58 2.64
CA GLU A 283 9.05 3.92 3.03
C GLU A 283 9.05 5.30 3.76
N PRO A 284 9.10 6.43 3.00
CA PRO A 284 9.41 7.75 3.57
C PRO A 284 8.45 8.19 4.69
N PHE A 285 7.14 8.04 4.50
CA PHE A 285 6.16 8.49 5.49
C PHE A 285 6.09 7.59 6.73
N GLN A 286 6.27 6.28 6.58
CA GLN A 286 6.37 5.37 7.71
C GLN A 286 7.67 5.60 8.49
N PHE A 287 8.77 5.88 7.77
CA PHE A 287 10.01 6.27 8.41
C PHE A 287 9.88 7.59 9.18
N LEU A 288 9.20 8.58 8.62
CA LEU A 288 8.91 9.84 9.32
C LEU A 288 8.07 9.60 10.58
N ALA A 289 7.04 8.73 10.49
CA ALA A 289 6.22 8.37 11.64
C ALA A 289 7.06 7.69 12.74
N TRP A 290 7.97 6.80 12.35
CA TRP A 290 8.93 6.20 13.28
C TRP A 290 9.88 7.23 13.90
N CYS A 291 10.37 8.20 13.14
CA CYS A 291 11.23 9.26 13.68
C CYS A 291 10.56 10.03 14.83
N PHE A 292 9.28 10.38 14.69
CA PHE A 292 8.51 11.01 15.74
C PHE A 292 8.35 10.13 16.98
N GLU A 293 8.03 8.85 16.81
CA GLU A 293 7.88 7.89 17.91
C GLU A 293 9.21 7.63 18.62
N TRP A 294 10.29 7.41 17.84
CA TRP A 294 11.61 7.16 18.41
C TRP A 294 12.13 8.37 19.19
N HIS A 295 11.96 9.58 18.64
CA HIS A 295 12.34 10.81 19.32
C HIS A 295 11.58 10.99 20.65
N LYS A 296 10.27 10.74 20.67
CA LYS A 296 9.45 10.79 21.89
C LYS A 296 9.91 9.76 22.91
N PHE A 297 10.14 8.52 22.47
CA PHE A 297 10.65 7.45 23.33
C PHE A 297 12.02 7.79 23.92
N MET A 298 12.95 8.32 23.11
CA MET A 298 14.28 8.70 23.61
C MET A 298 14.26 9.83 24.65
N ASN A 299 13.27 10.70 24.58
CA ASN A 299 13.08 11.77 25.56
C ASN A 299 12.37 11.31 26.84
N GLU A 300 11.39 10.41 26.73
CA GLU A 300 10.56 9.96 27.86
C GLU A 300 11.10 8.69 28.53
N GLY A 301 11.80 7.85 27.79
CA GLY A 301 12.38 6.60 28.29
C GLY A 301 11.37 5.45 28.42
N TYR A 302 11.75 4.43 29.18
CA TYR A 302 10.89 3.27 29.40
C TYR A 302 9.60 3.66 30.14
N GLY A 303 8.49 3.12 29.63
CA GLY A 303 7.14 3.47 30.05
C GLY A 303 6.42 4.37 29.05
N TYR A 304 7.13 4.97 28.08
CA TYR A 304 6.52 5.69 26.96
C TYR A 304 5.46 4.83 26.27
N ILE A 305 4.29 5.40 26.02
CA ILE A 305 3.18 4.71 25.37
C ILE A 305 3.28 4.92 23.85
N SER A 306 3.84 3.95 23.16
CA SER A 306 3.89 3.98 21.70
C SER A 306 2.57 3.53 21.07
N LYS A 307 2.14 4.24 20.04
CA LYS A 307 1.00 3.93 19.18
C LYS A 307 1.42 3.49 17.77
N HIS A 308 2.72 3.40 17.53
CA HIS A 308 3.28 3.08 16.23
C HIS A 308 3.09 1.59 15.89
N PRO A 309 2.49 1.25 14.74
CA PRO A 309 2.39 -0.14 14.30
C PRO A 309 3.77 -0.69 13.91
N VAL A 310 4.17 -1.79 14.53
CA VAL A 310 5.34 -2.56 14.11
C VAL A 310 4.87 -3.60 13.09
N LEU A 311 5.33 -3.46 11.85
CA LEU A 311 4.98 -4.36 10.75
C LEU A 311 5.88 -5.59 10.79
N LEU A 312 5.26 -6.76 10.71
CA LEU A 312 5.94 -8.06 10.63
C LEU A 312 5.49 -8.75 9.34
N ASP A 313 6.46 -9.25 8.59
CA ASP A 313 6.22 -10.01 7.38
C ASP A 313 6.99 -11.33 7.41
N GLY A 314 6.50 -12.33 6.71
CA GLY A 314 7.15 -13.61 6.53
C GLY A 314 7.81 -13.68 5.16
N SER A 315 9.09 -14.08 5.11
CA SER A 315 9.76 -14.30 3.85
C SER A 315 9.26 -15.61 3.20
N ASN A 316 8.76 -15.52 1.95
CA ASN A 316 8.41 -16.69 1.14
C ASN A 316 7.44 -17.69 1.78
N ASN A 317 6.39 -17.21 2.41
CA ASN A 317 5.39 -17.97 3.13
C ASN A 317 4.91 -19.24 2.37
N GLY A 318 4.61 -19.15 1.07
CA GLY A 318 4.21 -20.30 0.26
C GLY A 318 5.28 -21.42 0.23
N TYR A 319 6.53 -21.06 0.04
CA TYR A 319 7.65 -22.02 0.04
C TYR A 319 7.96 -22.53 1.45
N GLN A 320 7.74 -21.75 2.51
CA GLN A 320 7.84 -22.24 3.88
C GLN A 320 6.84 -23.38 4.13
N HIS A 321 5.58 -23.20 3.71
CA HIS A 321 4.57 -24.27 3.79
C HIS A 321 4.94 -25.48 2.95
N PHE A 322 5.46 -25.27 1.74
CA PHE A 322 5.88 -26.36 0.86
C PHE A 322 7.04 -27.15 1.47
N ALA A 323 8.09 -26.48 1.95
CA ALA A 323 9.22 -27.10 2.63
C ALA A 323 8.78 -27.93 3.84
N ALA A 324 7.87 -27.37 4.66
CA ALA A 324 7.31 -28.09 5.81
C ALA A 324 6.52 -29.35 5.39
N MET A 325 5.73 -29.27 4.30
CA MET A 325 4.93 -30.39 3.81
C MET A 325 5.78 -31.51 3.20
N THR A 326 6.90 -31.14 2.57
CA THR A 326 7.82 -32.10 1.92
C THR A 326 8.93 -32.57 2.84
N CYS A 327 9.06 -31.99 4.04
CA CYS A 327 10.18 -32.20 4.96
C CYS A 327 11.53 -31.93 4.28
N ASP A 328 11.61 -30.85 3.49
CA ASP A 328 12.80 -30.45 2.74
C ASP A 328 13.59 -29.43 3.57
N ASP A 329 14.65 -29.88 4.21
CA ASP A 329 15.47 -29.06 5.11
C ASP A 329 16.28 -28.01 4.33
N ASP A 330 16.71 -28.30 3.10
CA ASP A 330 17.48 -27.36 2.28
C ASP A 330 16.59 -26.19 1.85
N LEU A 331 15.38 -26.47 1.36
CA LEU A 331 14.41 -25.44 1.04
C LEU A 331 13.96 -24.67 2.30
N ALA A 332 13.79 -25.37 3.43
CA ALA A 332 13.41 -24.76 4.70
C ALA A 332 14.44 -23.74 5.20
N ALA A 333 15.73 -24.03 4.99
CA ALA A 333 16.82 -23.09 5.29
C ALA A 333 16.76 -21.85 4.36
N LYS A 334 16.64 -22.04 3.05
CA LYS A 334 16.61 -20.99 2.03
C LYS A 334 15.42 -20.01 2.19
N VAL A 335 14.35 -20.43 2.84
CA VAL A 335 13.15 -19.62 3.09
C VAL A 335 12.99 -19.18 4.55
N ASN A 336 14.03 -19.30 5.35
CA ASN A 336 14.07 -18.90 6.77
C ASN A 336 13.01 -19.61 7.65
N LEU A 337 12.64 -20.84 7.33
CA LEU A 337 11.76 -21.66 8.15
C LEU A 337 12.53 -22.33 9.28
N ILE A 338 13.76 -22.74 9.02
CA ILE A 338 14.71 -23.24 10.02
C ILE A 338 15.94 -22.33 10.07
N ASN A 339 16.60 -22.33 11.23
CA ASN A 339 17.77 -21.46 11.43
C ASN A 339 18.96 -21.92 10.58
N PHE A 340 19.52 -20.97 9.84
CA PHE A 340 20.74 -21.12 9.07
C PHE A 340 21.64 -19.90 9.31
N ASP A 341 22.83 -19.85 8.75
CA ASP A 341 23.75 -18.73 8.93
C ASP A 341 23.24 -17.45 8.23
N GLY A 342 22.50 -16.64 9.00
CA GLY A 342 21.94 -15.36 8.53
C GLY A 342 20.57 -15.47 7.85
N ILE A 343 20.03 -14.32 7.48
CA ILE A 343 18.75 -14.20 6.75
C ILE A 343 19.00 -14.58 5.28
N GLN A 344 18.26 -15.55 4.78
CA GLN A 344 18.33 -16.01 3.40
C GLN A 344 17.29 -15.27 2.54
N ASP A 345 17.65 -14.97 1.28
CA ASP A 345 16.75 -14.43 0.28
C ASP A 345 16.69 -15.34 -0.96
N LEU A 346 15.68 -16.20 -0.99
CA LEU A 346 15.48 -17.14 -2.09
C LEU A 346 15.38 -16.45 -3.45
N TYR A 347 14.80 -15.24 -3.51
CA TYR A 347 14.68 -14.51 -4.78
C TYR A 347 16.03 -14.02 -5.29
N ASP A 348 16.91 -13.59 -4.39
CA ASP A 348 18.26 -13.16 -4.76
C ASP A 348 19.13 -14.35 -5.18
N GLU A 349 18.96 -15.51 -4.54
CA GLU A 349 19.62 -16.75 -4.95
C GLU A 349 19.19 -17.16 -6.36
N VAL A 350 17.88 -17.23 -6.62
CA VAL A 350 17.34 -17.56 -7.96
C VAL A 350 17.77 -16.53 -9.01
N ARG A 351 17.80 -15.24 -8.65
CA ARG A 351 18.29 -14.17 -9.53
C ARG A 351 19.77 -14.41 -9.90
N THR A 352 20.59 -14.74 -8.93
CA THR A 352 22.02 -14.98 -9.15
C THR A 352 22.24 -16.18 -10.06
N GLU A 353 21.58 -17.31 -9.78
CA GLU A 353 21.64 -18.50 -10.63
C GLU A 353 21.18 -18.21 -12.06
N LEU A 354 20.06 -17.45 -12.21
CA LEU A 354 19.56 -17.08 -13.53
C LEU A 354 20.54 -16.19 -14.31
N ILE A 355 21.18 -15.22 -13.66
CA ILE A 355 22.18 -14.36 -14.28
C ILE A 355 23.39 -15.18 -14.74
N GLU A 356 23.85 -16.15 -13.93
CA GLU A 356 24.94 -17.03 -14.30
C GLU A 356 24.57 -17.93 -15.51
N GLU A 357 23.36 -18.48 -15.55
CA GLU A 357 22.85 -19.26 -16.70
C GLU A 357 22.74 -18.43 -17.97
N LEU A 358 22.20 -17.19 -17.86
CA LEU A 358 22.09 -16.25 -18.99
C LEU A 358 23.47 -15.86 -19.54
N ALA A 359 24.45 -15.63 -18.65
CA ALA A 359 25.82 -15.31 -19.04
C ALA A 359 26.51 -16.44 -19.83
N MET A 360 26.16 -17.70 -19.52
CA MET A 360 26.71 -18.89 -20.19
C MET A 360 25.95 -19.28 -21.46
N SER A 361 24.81 -18.66 -21.74
CA SER A 361 23.96 -19.02 -22.87
C SER A 361 24.51 -18.52 -24.20
N ASP A 362 24.46 -19.35 -25.23
CA ASP A 362 24.81 -18.99 -26.60
C ASP A 362 23.66 -18.32 -27.37
N GLU A 363 22.44 -18.27 -26.80
CA GLU A 363 21.28 -17.70 -27.44
C GLU A 363 21.28 -16.15 -27.37
N GLN A 364 20.94 -15.50 -28.48
CA GLN A 364 20.93 -14.02 -28.57
C GLN A 364 19.94 -13.41 -27.58
N ILE A 365 18.76 -14.01 -27.43
CA ILE A 365 17.72 -13.55 -26.47
C ILE A 365 18.25 -13.57 -25.03
N ALA A 366 18.97 -14.63 -24.66
CA ALA A 366 19.56 -14.72 -23.33
C ALA A 366 20.62 -13.65 -23.08
N ARG A 367 21.44 -13.35 -24.09
CA ARG A 367 22.44 -12.25 -24.01
C ARG A 367 21.79 -10.88 -23.90
N ASP A 368 20.72 -10.65 -24.64
CA ASP A 368 19.95 -9.39 -24.55
C ASP A 368 19.36 -9.21 -23.14
N TRP A 369 18.80 -10.28 -22.56
CA TRP A 369 18.29 -10.25 -21.18
C TRP A 369 19.40 -10.08 -20.14
N TYR A 370 20.58 -10.70 -20.36
CA TYR A 370 21.71 -10.51 -19.47
C TYR A 370 22.20 -9.05 -19.45
N SER A 371 22.19 -8.37 -20.61
CA SER A 371 22.60 -6.97 -20.72
C SER A 371 21.60 -6.00 -20.04
N ASP A 372 20.35 -6.41 -19.86
CA ASP A 372 19.29 -5.61 -19.23
C ASP A 372 19.09 -5.98 -17.73
N ALA A 373 19.88 -6.90 -17.19
CA ALA A 373 19.72 -7.41 -15.81
C ALA A 373 20.46 -6.57 -14.73
N ASP A 374 21.27 -5.60 -15.14
CA ASP A 374 21.92 -4.60 -14.28
C ASP A 374 20.97 -3.42 -14.05
#